data_68446c700385ce795faeaf4a2efbcd56
#
_entry.id   68446c700385ce795faeaf4a2efbcd56
#
_cell.length_a   1.000
_cell.length_b   1.000
_cell.length_c   1.000
_cell.angle_alpha   90.00
_cell.angle_beta   90.00
_cell.angle_gamma   90.00
#
_symmetry.space_group_name_H-M   'P 1'
#
loop_
_entity.id
_entity.type
_entity.pdbx_description
1 polymer ?
#
loop_
_entity_poly.entity_id
_entity_poly.type
_entity_poly.pdbx_seq_one_letter_code
_entity_poly.pdbx_strand_id
1 'polypeptide(L)'
;MGEKRQRMIALNTFFFLGLLATFPAGCFSDVIQPSLMNKKSTHPTGSNRFGSSVVFPVQGNVYPLGYYFVNLNIGHPPKQYDLDIDTGSDLTWVQCDAPCTGCTKPRDRLYKPSNNVVSCGDPACAAMHWLGNSHCKDPKEQCDYEVTYADQGSSLGVLVKDYFPLRFTNGSIIGPRLAFGCGYDQKYNGPHSPPSTAGVLGLGNGKANIVSQLNAIGLTRNVVGHCLSGRGGGFLFFGDDLVPSSGVVWTPISRNSAENHYSSGPAELLFGGKSTGVKGLLVVFDSGSSYTYFNSQAYQATVNLIKKELNGKPLKDAAEDKSLSICWKGKKPFKSVGDVKNYFKPLVLSFTNAKNVQLNLPPEAYLIVTKFGNACLGILNGAEIGLGNLNIIGDISLQDRMVIYDNEKQQIGWTPANCDRLPNVDRDYNEGFSQPSAANYAFLAAIYAS
;
A
#
# COMPACT_ATOMS: atom_id res chain seq x y z
N MET A 1 41.07 5.24 -30.10
CA MET A 1 40.36 5.85 -31.25
C MET A 1 38.96 5.28 -31.28
N GLY A 2 37.94 6.07 -30.97
CA GLY A 2 36.53 5.62 -30.91
C GLY A 2 35.70 6.75 -30.33
N GLU A 3 35.02 7.47 -31.20
CA GLU A 3 34.35 8.74 -30.97
C GLU A 3 33.17 8.67 -29.99
N LYS A 4 33.14 9.65 -29.09
CA LYS A 4 31.99 10.05 -28.30
C LYS A 4 30.96 10.77 -29.19
N ARG A 5 29.76 10.23 -29.34
CA ARG A 5 28.61 10.99 -29.86
C ARG A 5 27.77 11.52 -28.67
N GLN A 6 27.92 12.81 -28.42
CA GLN A 6 26.95 13.60 -27.65
C GLN A 6 25.70 13.83 -28.50
N ARG A 7 24.53 13.56 -28.01
CA ARG A 7 23.26 14.05 -28.57
C ARG A 7 22.75 15.20 -27.70
N MET A 8 22.72 16.39 -28.32
CA MET A 8 22.05 17.57 -27.82
C MET A 8 20.52 17.36 -27.86
N ILE A 9 19.85 17.66 -26.78
CA ILE A 9 18.39 17.76 -26.71
C ILE A 9 18.04 19.22 -26.97
N ALA A 10 17.29 19.46 -28.03
CA ALA A 10 16.79 20.78 -28.40
C ALA A 10 15.54 21.12 -27.57
N LEU A 11 15.59 22.26 -26.91
CA LEU A 11 14.46 22.89 -26.24
C LEU A 11 13.56 23.55 -27.29
N ASN A 12 12.32 23.08 -27.44
CA ASN A 12 11.31 23.78 -28.23
C ASN A 12 10.38 24.57 -27.30
N THR A 13 10.56 25.87 -27.29
CA THR A 13 9.69 26.85 -26.64
C THR A 13 8.55 27.20 -27.61
N PHE A 14 7.31 26.83 -27.29
CA PHE A 14 6.13 27.28 -28.01
C PHE A 14 5.48 28.46 -27.29
N PHE A 15 5.52 29.63 -27.96
CA PHE A 15 4.72 30.80 -27.62
C PHE A 15 3.27 30.59 -28.08
N PHE A 16 2.29 30.69 -27.20
CA PHE A 16 0.89 30.85 -27.57
C PHE A 16 0.49 32.33 -27.51
N LEU A 17 0.24 32.90 -28.68
CA LEU A 17 -0.44 34.20 -28.83
C LEU A 17 -1.94 34.01 -28.58
N GLY A 18 -2.48 34.80 -27.65
CA GLY A 18 -3.91 34.88 -27.42
C GLY A 18 -4.64 35.63 -28.51
N LEU A 19 -5.76 35.06 -28.99
CA LEU A 19 -6.76 35.77 -29.78
C LEU A 19 -8.00 35.99 -28.88
N LEU A 20 -8.25 37.27 -28.56
CA LEU A 20 -9.50 37.76 -27.97
C LEU A 20 -10.56 37.83 -29.09
N ALA A 21 -11.62 37.06 -28.99
CA ALA A 21 -12.83 37.20 -29.77
C ALA A 21 -13.94 37.77 -28.89
N THR A 22 -14.36 38.97 -29.15
CA THR A 22 -15.52 39.65 -28.59
C THR A 22 -16.80 39.19 -29.28
N PHE A 23 -17.81 38.80 -28.54
CA PHE A 23 -19.18 38.61 -29.00
C PHE A 23 -20.13 39.62 -28.34
N PRO A 24 -21.10 40.19 -29.07
CA PRO A 24 -21.96 41.22 -28.55
C PRO A 24 -23.18 40.66 -27.80
N ALA A 25 -23.64 41.46 -26.83
CA ALA A 25 -24.83 41.24 -26.06
C ALA A 25 -26.09 41.42 -26.92
N GLY A 26 -27.03 40.46 -26.85
CA GLY A 26 -28.38 40.57 -27.35
C GLY A 26 -29.38 40.20 -26.25
N CYS A 27 -30.15 41.18 -25.79
CA CYS A 27 -31.28 41.03 -24.89
C CYS A 27 -32.42 40.32 -25.62
N PHE A 28 -33.06 39.37 -24.94
CA PHE A 28 -34.52 39.16 -25.04
C PHE A 28 -35.08 38.63 -23.71
N SER A 29 -35.99 39.41 -23.15
CA SER A 29 -36.88 39.13 -22.05
C SER A 29 -38.06 38.29 -22.57
N ASP A 30 -38.41 37.21 -21.88
CA ASP A 30 -39.80 36.80 -21.75
C ASP A 30 -40.05 36.13 -20.41
N VAL A 31 -40.94 36.78 -19.67
CA VAL A 31 -41.46 36.40 -18.35
C VAL A 31 -42.59 35.39 -18.59
N ILE A 32 -42.40 34.16 -18.10
CA ILE A 32 -43.57 33.27 -17.87
C ILE A 32 -43.46 32.78 -16.42
N GLN A 33 -44.40 33.22 -15.60
CA GLN A 33 -44.67 32.67 -14.26
C GLN A 33 -45.40 31.32 -14.43
N PRO A 34 -45.00 30.29 -13.66
CA PRO A 34 -45.84 29.17 -13.36
C PRO A 34 -46.35 29.25 -11.92
N SER A 35 -47.67 29.09 -11.84
CA SER A 35 -48.48 28.97 -10.65
C SER A 35 -47.97 27.95 -9.62
N LEU A 36 -48.05 28.37 -8.35
CA LEU A 36 -47.88 27.56 -7.15
C LEU A 36 -48.89 26.39 -7.13
N MET A 37 -48.43 25.17 -7.37
CA MET A 37 -49.07 23.96 -6.92
C MET A 37 -48.22 23.34 -5.81
N ASN A 38 -48.71 23.49 -4.58
CA ASN A 38 -48.23 22.83 -3.37
C ASN A 38 -48.44 21.30 -3.53
N LYS A 39 -47.44 20.59 -4.06
CA LYS A 39 -47.30 19.14 -3.87
C LYS A 39 -46.27 18.93 -2.76
N LYS A 40 -46.73 18.48 -1.59
CA LYS A 40 -45.88 17.83 -0.58
C LYS A 40 -45.13 16.70 -1.27
N SER A 41 -43.91 17.00 -1.66
CA SER A 41 -42.93 15.99 -2.05
C SER A 41 -42.46 15.33 -0.76
N THR A 42 -43.00 14.18 -0.45
CA THR A 42 -42.33 13.22 0.43
C THR A 42 -41.07 12.78 -0.29
N HIS A 43 -39.95 13.39 0.06
CA HIS A 43 -38.65 12.85 -0.33
C HIS A 43 -38.53 11.44 0.26
N PRO A 44 -38.36 10.40 -0.55
CA PRO A 44 -37.83 9.18 -0.03
C PRO A 44 -36.41 9.51 0.41
N THR A 45 -36.13 9.48 1.72
CA THR A 45 -34.81 9.34 2.24
C THR A 45 -34.27 8.00 1.76
N GLY A 46 -33.80 7.98 0.52
CA GLY A 46 -32.96 6.90 0.03
C GLY A 46 -31.67 6.97 0.83
N SER A 47 -31.57 6.19 1.90
CA SER A 47 -30.29 5.84 2.45
C SER A 47 -29.52 5.23 1.29
N ASN A 48 -28.49 5.92 0.79
CA ASN A 48 -27.45 5.33 -0.03
C ASN A 48 -26.80 4.24 0.82
N ARG A 49 -27.35 3.04 0.76
CA ARG A 49 -26.80 1.85 1.40
C ARG A 49 -25.65 1.40 0.51
N PHE A 50 -24.47 2.02 0.68
CA PHE A 50 -23.27 1.29 0.40
C PHE A 50 -23.30 0.02 1.27
N GLY A 51 -22.84 -1.10 0.70
CA GLY A 51 -22.69 -2.33 1.48
C GLY A 51 -21.80 -2.11 2.68
N SER A 52 -21.87 -3.01 3.62
CA SER A 52 -21.00 -3.10 4.77
C SER A 52 -19.55 -3.29 4.34
N SER A 53 -18.61 -3.12 5.26
CA SER A 53 -17.20 -3.36 5.00
C SER A 53 -16.89 -4.85 4.78
N VAL A 54 -15.78 -5.12 4.09
CA VAL A 54 -15.19 -6.47 3.99
C VAL A 54 -13.93 -6.49 4.86
N VAL A 55 -13.70 -7.55 5.64
CA VAL A 55 -12.55 -7.69 6.52
C VAL A 55 -11.77 -8.96 6.15
N PHE A 56 -10.45 -8.85 6.12
CA PHE A 56 -9.53 -9.96 5.87
C PHE A 56 -8.57 -10.11 7.03
N PRO A 57 -8.41 -11.32 7.59
CA PRO A 57 -7.27 -11.62 8.44
C PRO A 57 -5.97 -11.46 7.65
N VAL A 58 -5.03 -10.71 8.20
CA VAL A 58 -3.69 -10.56 7.66
C VAL A 58 -2.76 -11.56 8.31
N GLN A 59 -1.83 -12.10 7.55
CA GLN A 59 -0.73 -12.96 7.99
C GLN A 59 0.60 -12.30 7.59
N GLY A 60 1.71 -12.79 8.15
CA GLY A 60 3.03 -12.23 7.85
C GLY A 60 3.61 -11.41 8.99
N ASN A 61 4.79 -10.86 8.78
CA ASN A 61 5.50 -10.00 9.73
C ASN A 61 6.65 -9.26 9.03
N VAL A 62 7.16 -8.19 9.66
CA VAL A 62 8.32 -7.45 9.17
C VAL A 62 9.60 -8.29 9.18
N TYR A 63 9.78 -9.13 10.21
CA TYR A 63 10.94 -10.02 10.32
C TYR A 63 10.54 -11.33 11.01
N PRO A 64 10.90 -12.50 10.47
CA PRO A 64 11.83 -12.72 9.36
C PRO A 64 11.20 -12.74 7.95
N LEU A 65 9.86 -12.68 7.79
CA LEU A 65 9.23 -12.86 6.47
C LEU A 65 9.45 -11.65 5.55
N GLY A 66 9.30 -10.43 6.07
CA GLY A 66 9.49 -9.21 5.30
C GLY A 66 8.26 -8.75 4.51
N TYR A 67 7.07 -9.31 4.75
CA TYR A 67 5.83 -8.93 4.10
C TYR A 67 4.60 -9.34 4.91
N TYR A 68 3.47 -8.69 4.61
CA TYR A 68 2.13 -9.07 5.10
C TYR A 68 1.24 -9.43 3.92
N PHE A 69 0.39 -10.43 4.10
CA PHE A 69 -0.48 -10.94 3.04
C PHE A 69 -1.86 -11.34 3.57
N VAL A 70 -2.81 -11.42 2.66
CA VAL A 70 -4.16 -11.94 2.89
C VAL A 70 -4.43 -13.13 1.98
N ASN A 71 -5.35 -13.99 2.41
CA ASN A 71 -5.89 -15.05 1.58
C ASN A 71 -7.16 -14.56 0.88
N LEU A 72 -7.16 -14.55 -0.44
CA LEU A 72 -8.27 -14.09 -1.27
C LEU A 72 -8.79 -15.23 -2.14
N ASN A 73 -10.12 -15.43 -2.15
CA ASN A 73 -10.77 -16.41 -3.01
C ASN A 73 -11.09 -15.78 -4.37
N ILE A 74 -10.69 -16.44 -5.47
CA ILE A 74 -10.91 -15.96 -6.84
C ILE A 74 -11.41 -17.13 -7.70
N GLY A 75 -12.38 -16.84 -8.59
CA GLY A 75 -12.89 -17.77 -9.58
C GLY A 75 -14.16 -18.53 -9.18
N HIS A 76 -14.62 -19.36 -10.12
CA HIS A 76 -15.75 -20.27 -9.91
C HIS A 76 -15.46 -21.63 -10.53
N PRO A 77 -15.23 -22.70 -9.72
CA PRO A 77 -15.23 -22.72 -8.25
C PRO A 77 -14.11 -21.85 -7.67
N PRO A 78 -14.31 -21.28 -6.46
CA PRO A 78 -13.34 -20.38 -5.84
C PRO A 78 -12.08 -21.15 -5.44
N LYS A 79 -10.92 -20.53 -5.73
CA LYS A 79 -9.61 -21.01 -5.33
C LYS A 79 -8.92 -19.93 -4.51
N GLN A 80 -8.23 -20.33 -3.46
CA GLN A 80 -7.56 -19.41 -2.54
C GLN A 80 -6.17 -19.03 -3.06
N TYR A 81 -5.87 -17.72 -3.00
CA TYR A 81 -4.57 -17.13 -3.33
C TYR A 81 -4.10 -16.26 -2.17
N ASP A 82 -2.85 -16.44 -1.78
CA ASP A 82 -2.14 -15.59 -0.82
C ASP A 82 -1.52 -14.41 -1.58
N LEU A 83 -1.93 -13.19 -1.24
CA LEU A 83 -1.53 -11.96 -1.93
C LEU A 83 -0.91 -10.97 -0.95
N ASP A 84 0.26 -10.43 -1.30
CA ASP A 84 0.89 -9.36 -0.54
C ASP A 84 0.03 -8.11 -0.57
N ILE A 85 -0.20 -7.48 0.57
CA ILE A 85 -0.94 -6.22 0.66
C ILE A 85 -0.02 -5.05 0.30
N ASP A 86 -0.39 -4.29 -0.72
CA ASP A 86 0.48 -3.25 -1.28
C ASP A 86 -0.30 -1.96 -1.54
N THR A 87 -0.14 -0.98 -0.64
CA THR A 87 -0.70 0.37 -0.82
C THR A 87 0.16 1.27 -1.69
N GLY A 88 1.34 0.80 -2.12
CA GLY A 88 2.24 1.47 -3.04
C GLY A 88 1.93 1.20 -4.53
N SER A 89 1.08 0.20 -4.85
CA SER A 89 0.65 -0.07 -6.23
C SER A 89 -0.85 -0.27 -6.34
N ASP A 90 -1.39 -0.12 -7.57
CA ASP A 90 -2.84 -0.15 -7.81
C ASP A 90 -3.36 -1.51 -8.25
N LEU A 91 -2.58 -2.23 -9.08
CA LEU A 91 -3.07 -3.44 -9.72
C LEU A 91 -2.99 -4.65 -8.80
N THR A 92 -4.12 -5.32 -8.60
CA THR A 92 -4.11 -6.69 -8.08
C THR A 92 -3.77 -7.66 -9.20
N TRP A 93 -2.82 -8.58 -8.97
CA TRP A 93 -2.48 -9.64 -9.91
C TRP A 93 -2.13 -10.94 -9.20
N VAL A 94 -2.30 -12.05 -9.91
CA VAL A 94 -1.93 -13.40 -9.45
C VAL A 94 -1.08 -14.10 -10.50
N GLN A 95 -0.17 -14.98 -10.06
CA GLN A 95 0.60 -15.85 -10.95
C GLN A 95 -0.34 -16.78 -11.71
N CYS A 96 -0.15 -16.91 -13.02
CA CYS A 96 -1.11 -17.42 -13.97
C CYS A 96 -0.51 -18.55 -14.83
N ASP A 97 -1.28 -19.63 -15.08
CA ASP A 97 -0.89 -20.76 -15.92
C ASP A 97 -1.15 -20.46 -17.41
N ALA A 98 -0.33 -19.53 -17.99
CA ALA A 98 -0.42 -19.12 -19.39
C ALA A 98 0.97 -18.98 -20.05
N PRO A 99 1.66 -20.05 -20.39
CA PRO A 99 2.69 -20.68 -19.56
C PRO A 99 3.56 -19.65 -18.83
N CYS A 100 3.81 -19.88 -17.54
CA CYS A 100 4.44 -18.87 -16.69
C CYS A 100 5.98 -18.93 -16.70
N THR A 101 6.60 -17.78 -16.84
CA THR A 101 8.03 -17.55 -16.63
C THR A 101 8.26 -16.89 -15.29
N GLY A 102 9.22 -17.35 -14.50
CA GLY A 102 9.55 -16.75 -13.19
C GLY A 102 8.49 -16.94 -12.10
N CYS A 103 7.44 -17.73 -12.31
CA CYS A 103 6.47 -18.03 -11.27
C CYS A 103 7.06 -18.87 -10.14
N THR A 104 6.74 -18.50 -8.90
CA THR A 104 7.21 -19.17 -7.67
C THR A 104 6.26 -20.26 -7.18
N LYS A 105 4.98 -20.17 -7.55
CA LYS A 105 3.99 -21.20 -7.20
C LYS A 105 4.05 -22.39 -8.16
N PRO A 106 3.80 -23.62 -7.68
CA PRO A 106 3.68 -24.78 -8.56
C PRO A 106 2.44 -24.64 -9.45
N ARG A 107 2.48 -25.30 -10.62
CA ARG A 107 1.49 -25.13 -11.70
C ARG A 107 0.05 -25.36 -11.28
N ASP A 108 -0.21 -26.29 -10.38
CA ASP A 108 -1.54 -26.58 -9.84
C ASP A 108 -2.07 -25.46 -8.93
N ARG A 109 -1.18 -24.58 -8.43
CA ARG A 109 -1.50 -23.40 -7.60
C ARG A 109 -1.65 -22.12 -8.40
N LEU A 110 -1.27 -22.10 -9.68
CA LEU A 110 -1.45 -20.96 -10.56
C LEU A 110 -2.94 -20.72 -10.89
N TYR A 111 -3.29 -19.48 -11.16
CA TYR A 111 -4.60 -19.12 -11.68
C TYR A 111 -4.73 -19.63 -13.14
N LYS A 112 -5.92 -20.14 -13.49
CA LYS A 112 -6.19 -20.63 -14.85
C LYS A 112 -7.29 -19.77 -15.47
N PRO A 113 -6.96 -18.92 -16.47
CA PRO A 113 -7.96 -18.11 -17.14
C PRO A 113 -8.93 -18.99 -17.95
N SER A 114 -10.21 -18.63 -17.95
CA SER A 114 -11.29 -19.36 -18.64
C SER A 114 -12.07 -18.43 -19.57
N ASN A 115 -11.47 -18.03 -20.70
CA ASN A 115 -12.11 -17.11 -21.70
C ASN A 115 -12.63 -15.79 -21.08
N ASN A 116 -11.98 -15.29 -20.04
CA ASN A 116 -12.36 -14.13 -19.25
C ASN A 116 -11.35 -12.98 -19.39
N VAL A 117 -10.58 -12.98 -20.46
CA VAL A 117 -9.61 -11.93 -20.80
C VAL A 117 -10.35 -10.62 -21.09
N VAL A 118 -9.85 -9.53 -20.53
CA VAL A 118 -10.37 -8.18 -20.74
C VAL A 118 -9.84 -7.63 -22.06
N SER A 119 -10.70 -7.04 -22.88
CA SER A 119 -10.27 -6.38 -24.12
C SER A 119 -9.84 -4.92 -23.85
N CYS A 120 -9.07 -4.38 -24.78
CA CYS A 120 -8.64 -2.98 -24.77
C CYS A 120 -9.80 -1.96 -24.74
N GLY A 121 -10.96 -2.29 -25.32
CA GLY A 121 -12.17 -1.46 -25.29
C GLY A 121 -12.92 -1.49 -23.94
N ASP A 122 -12.51 -2.34 -22.99
CA ASP A 122 -13.19 -2.44 -21.70
C ASP A 122 -12.78 -1.27 -20.76
N PRO A 123 -13.71 -0.66 -20.01
CA PRO A 123 -13.39 0.40 -19.04
C PRO A 123 -12.33 0.03 -18.01
N ALA A 124 -12.21 -1.27 -17.64
CA ALA A 124 -11.18 -1.73 -16.71
C ALA A 124 -9.76 -1.57 -17.31
N CYS A 125 -9.61 -1.79 -18.62
CA CYS A 125 -8.35 -1.55 -19.31
C CYS A 125 -7.99 -0.06 -19.33
N ALA A 126 -8.95 0.80 -19.61
CA ALA A 126 -8.76 2.26 -19.56
C ALA A 126 -8.41 2.74 -18.14
N ALA A 127 -8.97 2.13 -17.09
CA ALA A 127 -8.64 2.42 -15.71
C ALA A 127 -7.19 2.05 -15.36
N MET A 128 -6.67 0.95 -15.95
CA MET A 128 -5.28 0.52 -15.78
C MET A 128 -4.30 1.44 -16.49
N HIS A 129 -4.63 1.91 -17.67
CA HIS A 129 -3.76 2.70 -18.55
C HIS A 129 -4.04 4.21 -18.54
N TRP A 130 -4.65 4.73 -17.48
CA TRP A 130 -5.04 6.13 -17.40
C TRP A 130 -3.87 7.14 -17.58
N LEU A 131 -2.62 6.71 -17.35
CA LEU A 131 -1.40 7.53 -17.60
C LEU A 131 -0.92 7.51 -19.07
N GLY A 132 -1.71 6.94 -20.00
CA GLY A 132 -1.40 7.00 -21.42
C GLY A 132 -0.42 5.95 -21.95
N ASN A 133 -0.01 4.98 -21.14
CA ASN A 133 0.86 3.87 -21.55
C ASN A 133 0.08 2.70 -22.18
N SER A 134 -1.05 2.97 -22.82
CA SER A 134 -1.83 1.92 -23.48
C SER A 134 -1.07 1.37 -24.68
N HIS A 135 -0.73 0.09 -24.66
CA HIS A 135 -0.23 -0.68 -25.81
C HIS A 135 -1.37 -1.07 -26.78
N CYS A 136 -2.60 -0.69 -26.47
CA CYS A 136 -3.81 -1.04 -27.21
C CYS A 136 -3.87 -0.29 -28.55
N LYS A 137 -3.80 -1.03 -29.65
CA LYS A 137 -3.97 -0.51 -31.03
C LYS A 137 -5.38 -0.75 -31.55
N ASP A 138 -6.01 -1.82 -31.12
CA ASP A 138 -7.38 -2.19 -31.47
C ASP A 138 -8.21 -2.45 -30.19
N PRO A 139 -9.44 -1.93 -30.07
CA PRO A 139 -10.32 -2.20 -28.94
C PRO A 139 -10.62 -3.68 -28.67
N LYS A 140 -10.42 -4.55 -29.66
CA LYS A 140 -10.64 -6.00 -29.56
C LYS A 140 -9.41 -6.77 -29.08
N GLU A 141 -8.23 -6.17 -29.11
CA GLU A 141 -7.02 -6.79 -28.56
C GLU A 141 -7.17 -7.04 -27.06
N GLN A 142 -6.40 -7.99 -26.54
CA GLN A 142 -6.30 -8.21 -25.09
C GLN A 142 -5.69 -6.99 -24.39
N CYS A 143 -6.10 -6.75 -23.17
CA CYS A 143 -5.53 -5.69 -22.34
C CYS A 143 -4.30 -6.21 -21.61
N ASP A 144 -3.11 -5.92 -22.13
CA ASP A 144 -1.86 -6.26 -21.48
C ASP A 144 -1.56 -5.27 -20.35
N TYR A 145 -0.81 -5.73 -19.34
CA TYR A 145 -0.28 -4.88 -18.29
C TYR A 145 1.20 -5.19 -18.04
N GLU A 146 1.93 -4.19 -17.58
CA GLU A 146 3.25 -4.31 -16.99
C GLU A 146 3.32 -3.42 -15.75
N VAL A 147 3.72 -4.01 -14.61
CA VAL A 147 3.99 -3.29 -13.36
C VAL A 147 5.45 -3.48 -13.01
N THR A 148 6.16 -2.38 -12.76
CA THR A 148 7.53 -2.37 -12.28
C THR A 148 7.57 -1.79 -10.88
N TYR A 149 8.23 -2.48 -9.95
CA TYR A 149 8.34 -2.12 -8.54
C TYR A 149 9.63 -1.36 -8.24
N ALA A 150 9.69 -0.73 -7.07
CA ALA A 150 10.85 0.07 -6.64
C ALA A 150 12.14 -0.76 -6.53
N ASP A 151 12.05 -2.06 -6.25
CA ASP A 151 13.16 -3.00 -6.24
C ASP A 151 13.60 -3.49 -7.63
N GLN A 152 12.99 -2.94 -8.70
CA GLN A 152 13.15 -3.31 -10.11
C GLN A 152 12.58 -4.71 -10.44
N GLY A 153 11.86 -5.34 -9.55
CA GLY A 153 11.01 -6.47 -9.85
C GLY A 153 9.86 -6.06 -10.78
N SER A 154 9.32 -6.98 -11.56
CA SER A 154 8.17 -6.68 -12.43
C SER A 154 7.24 -7.87 -12.60
N SER A 155 5.97 -7.55 -12.88
CA SER A 155 4.96 -8.50 -13.32
C SER A 155 4.39 -8.03 -14.65
N LEU A 156 4.40 -8.92 -15.63
CA LEU A 156 3.77 -8.72 -16.94
C LEU A 156 2.70 -9.78 -17.16
N GLY A 157 1.58 -9.38 -17.77
CA GLY A 157 0.46 -10.28 -18.00
C GLY A 157 -0.68 -9.60 -18.76
N VAL A 158 -1.86 -10.23 -18.66
CA VAL A 158 -3.11 -9.69 -19.22
C VAL A 158 -4.14 -9.45 -18.14
N LEU A 159 -5.03 -8.48 -18.33
CA LEU A 159 -6.19 -8.32 -17.46
C LEU A 159 -7.23 -9.41 -17.73
N VAL A 160 -7.79 -9.93 -16.65
CA VAL A 160 -8.89 -10.87 -16.64
C VAL A 160 -9.99 -10.40 -15.70
N LYS A 161 -11.22 -10.87 -15.88
CA LYS A 161 -12.33 -10.64 -14.94
C LYS A 161 -12.85 -11.96 -14.40
N ASP A 162 -12.90 -12.10 -13.08
CA ASP A 162 -13.45 -13.29 -12.45
C ASP A 162 -14.19 -12.94 -11.13
N TYR A 163 -14.82 -13.94 -10.52
CA TYR A 163 -15.59 -13.79 -9.30
C TYR A 163 -14.69 -13.69 -8.07
N PHE A 164 -15.03 -12.75 -7.18
CA PHE A 164 -14.42 -12.58 -5.87
C PHE A 164 -15.47 -12.80 -4.78
N PRO A 165 -15.63 -14.01 -4.26
CA PRO A 165 -16.56 -14.26 -3.14
C PRO A 165 -16.09 -13.50 -1.89
N LEU A 166 -16.78 -12.40 -1.56
CA LEU A 166 -16.46 -11.53 -0.44
C LEU A 166 -17.54 -11.66 0.64
N ARG A 167 -17.11 -11.84 1.88
CA ARG A 167 -17.99 -11.81 3.05
C ARG A 167 -17.97 -10.40 3.65
N PHE A 168 -19.15 -9.82 3.77
CA PHE A 168 -19.35 -8.50 4.34
C PHE A 168 -19.63 -8.56 5.84
N THR A 169 -19.38 -7.47 6.56
CA THR A 169 -19.57 -7.34 8.01
C THR A 169 -21.02 -7.54 8.45
N ASN A 170 -21.99 -7.36 7.56
CA ASN A 170 -23.40 -7.66 7.78
C ASN A 170 -23.77 -9.15 7.58
N GLY A 171 -22.79 -10.03 7.38
CA GLY A 171 -22.96 -11.46 7.16
C GLY A 171 -23.28 -11.85 5.71
N SER A 172 -23.54 -10.91 4.79
CA SER A 172 -23.80 -11.24 3.39
C SER A 172 -22.53 -11.73 2.68
N ILE A 173 -22.70 -12.65 1.71
CA ILE A 173 -21.63 -13.09 0.81
C ILE A 173 -22.04 -12.67 -0.60
N ILE A 174 -21.22 -11.85 -1.24
CA ILE A 174 -21.42 -11.36 -2.61
C ILE A 174 -20.16 -11.69 -3.42
N GLY A 175 -20.35 -12.21 -4.64
CA GLY A 175 -19.28 -12.55 -5.56
C GLY A 175 -19.26 -11.63 -6.78
N PRO A 176 -18.81 -10.36 -6.68
CA PRO A 176 -18.68 -9.50 -7.85
C PRO A 176 -17.64 -10.03 -8.81
N ARG A 177 -17.80 -9.72 -10.12
CA ARG A 177 -16.73 -9.92 -11.10
C ARG A 177 -15.86 -8.68 -11.15
N LEU A 178 -14.57 -8.86 -10.76
CA LEU A 178 -13.59 -7.77 -10.71
C LEU A 178 -12.46 -8.05 -11.70
N ALA A 179 -11.84 -6.99 -12.21
CA ALA A 179 -10.68 -7.08 -13.07
C ALA A 179 -9.41 -7.17 -12.25
N PHE A 180 -8.49 -8.04 -12.67
CA PHE A 180 -7.17 -8.21 -12.06
C PHE A 180 -6.18 -8.75 -13.09
N GLY A 181 -4.88 -8.75 -12.77
CA GLY A 181 -3.83 -9.24 -13.63
C GLY A 181 -3.64 -10.77 -13.55
N CYS A 182 -3.62 -11.43 -14.68
CA CYS A 182 -3.12 -12.78 -14.87
C CYS A 182 -1.64 -12.68 -15.28
N GLY A 183 -0.73 -12.74 -14.29
CA GLY A 183 0.70 -12.52 -14.47
C GLY A 183 1.42 -13.79 -14.90
N TYR A 184 1.99 -13.79 -16.09
CA TYR A 184 2.70 -14.95 -16.68
C TYR A 184 4.19 -14.71 -16.92
N ASP A 185 4.70 -13.49 -16.70
CA ASP A 185 6.15 -13.21 -16.72
C ASP A 185 6.51 -12.39 -15.49
N GLN A 186 7.28 -13.01 -14.58
CA GLN A 186 7.69 -12.42 -13.31
C GLN A 186 9.20 -12.25 -13.28
N LYS A 187 9.68 -11.07 -12.87
CA LYS A 187 11.10 -10.79 -12.64
C LYS A 187 11.32 -10.36 -11.22
N TYR A 188 12.33 -10.92 -10.59
CA TYR A 188 12.76 -10.61 -9.24
C TYR A 188 14.22 -10.19 -9.27
N ASN A 189 14.54 -8.98 -8.88
CA ASN A 189 15.90 -8.42 -8.98
C ASN A 189 16.59 -8.22 -7.64
N GLY A 190 15.92 -8.52 -6.52
CA GLY A 190 16.47 -8.37 -5.18
C GLY A 190 17.48 -9.46 -4.80
N PRO A 191 18.31 -9.21 -3.78
CA PRO A 191 19.24 -10.21 -3.23
C PRO A 191 18.52 -11.30 -2.42
N HIS A 192 17.23 -11.16 -2.19
CA HIS A 192 16.40 -12.08 -1.44
C HIS A 192 15.66 -13.03 -2.36
N SER A 193 15.29 -14.20 -1.83
CA SER A 193 14.40 -15.12 -2.53
C SER A 193 13.08 -14.41 -2.85
N PRO A 194 12.45 -14.70 -4.02
CA PRO A 194 11.13 -14.19 -4.33
C PRO A 194 10.13 -14.48 -3.22
N PRO A 195 9.14 -13.61 -2.97
CA PRO A 195 8.10 -13.87 -1.99
C PRO A 195 7.37 -15.18 -2.31
N SER A 196 6.97 -15.89 -1.26
CA SER A 196 6.26 -17.16 -1.41
C SER A 196 4.77 -16.99 -1.75
N THR A 197 4.28 -15.77 -1.85
CA THR A 197 2.90 -15.42 -2.18
C THR A 197 2.57 -15.66 -3.66
N ALA A 198 1.28 -15.72 -3.97
CA ALA A 198 0.80 -16.00 -5.32
C ALA A 198 0.71 -14.75 -6.20
N GLY A 199 0.92 -13.56 -5.62
CA GLY A 199 0.83 -12.28 -6.30
C GLY A 199 0.67 -11.12 -5.31
N VAL A 200 0.16 -10.00 -5.80
CA VAL A 200 0.03 -8.75 -5.07
C VAL A 200 -1.43 -8.28 -5.06
N LEU A 201 -1.92 -7.84 -3.92
CA LEU A 201 -3.18 -7.13 -3.75
C LEU A 201 -2.87 -5.62 -3.78
N GLY A 202 -2.92 -5.01 -4.96
CA GLY A 202 -2.71 -3.58 -5.12
C GLY A 202 -3.85 -2.76 -4.52
N LEU A 203 -3.52 -1.86 -3.60
CA LEU A 203 -4.45 -1.07 -2.79
C LEU A 203 -4.21 0.44 -2.89
N GLY A 204 -3.42 0.89 -3.87
CA GLY A 204 -3.08 2.30 -4.09
C GLY A 204 -4.29 3.19 -4.43
N ASN A 205 -4.04 4.46 -4.70
CA ASN A 205 -5.09 5.49 -4.91
C ASN A 205 -5.63 5.54 -6.35
N GLY A 206 -5.39 4.50 -7.16
CA GLY A 206 -5.82 4.46 -8.55
C GLY A 206 -7.19 3.83 -8.75
N LYS A 207 -7.67 3.87 -10.00
CA LYS A 207 -8.98 3.32 -10.38
C LYS A 207 -8.95 1.81 -10.67
N ALA A 208 -7.78 1.23 -10.87
CA ALA A 208 -7.62 -0.19 -11.21
C ALA A 208 -7.69 -1.09 -9.97
N ASN A 209 -7.50 -0.57 -8.76
CA ASN A 209 -7.53 -1.36 -7.54
C ASN A 209 -8.92 -1.94 -7.25
N ILE A 210 -8.96 -3.05 -6.50
CA ILE A 210 -10.20 -3.79 -6.19
C ILE A 210 -11.20 -2.92 -5.42
N VAL A 211 -10.76 -2.05 -4.51
CA VAL A 211 -11.67 -1.24 -3.69
C VAL A 211 -12.35 -0.17 -4.53
N SER A 212 -11.63 0.46 -5.46
CA SER A 212 -12.22 1.39 -6.43
C SER A 212 -13.25 0.70 -7.33
N GLN A 213 -13.00 -0.55 -7.74
CA GLN A 213 -13.96 -1.34 -8.51
C GLN A 213 -15.20 -1.69 -7.67
N LEU A 214 -15.04 -2.11 -6.41
CA LEU A 214 -16.16 -2.38 -5.49
C LEU A 214 -17.00 -1.13 -5.22
N ASN A 215 -16.37 0.02 -5.07
CA ASN A 215 -17.06 1.29 -4.91
C ASN A 215 -17.85 1.67 -6.17
N ALA A 216 -17.26 1.50 -7.36
CA ALA A 216 -17.90 1.82 -8.63
C ALA A 216 -19.21 1.03 -8.88
N ILE A 217 -19.32 -0.18 -8.32
CA ILE A 217 -20.53 -1.01 -8.38
C ILE A 217 -21.40 -0.90 -7.11
N GLY A 218 -21.09 0.06 -6.20
CA GLY A 218 -21.91 0.39 -5.03
C GLY A 218 -21.87 -0.63 -3.89
N LEU A 219 -20.81 -1.48 -3.80
CA LEU A 219 -20.70 -2.50 -2.77
C LEU A 219 -19.98 -2.01 -1.51
N THR A 220 -19.00 -1.12 -1.63
CA THR A 220 -18.29 -0.54 -0.49
C THR A 220 -18.05 0.95 -0.69
N ARG A 221 -17.75 1.67 0.39
CA ARG A 221 -17.12 2.99 0.29
C ARG A 221 -15.68 2.83 -0.21
N ASN A 222 -15.15 3.85 -0.91
CA ASN A 222 -13.76 3.83 -1.39
C ASN A 222 -12.77 4.19 -0.27
N VAL A 223 -12.74 3.33 0.74
CA VAL A 223 -11.90 3.45 1.93
C VAL A 223 -11.17 2.13 2.13
N VAL A 224 -9.87 2.19 2.34
CA VAL A 224 -9.02 1.06 2.71
C VAL A 224 -8.46 1.31 4.10
N GLY A 225 -8.37 0.28 4.92
CA GLY A 225 -7.65 0.38 6.17
C GLY A 225 -6.97 -0.92 6.54
N HIS A 226 -5.82 -0.82 7.20
CA HIS A 226 -5.11 -1.98 7.73
C HIS A 226 -4.63 -1.73 9.15
N CYS A 227 -4.42 -2.82 9.89
CA CYS A 227 -3.83 -2.82 11.21
C CYS A 227 -2.86 -4.00 11.27
N LEU A 228 -1.55 -3.70 11.19
CA LEU A 228 -0.49 -4.69 11.17
C LEU A 228 0.07 -4.88 12.57
N SER A 229 0.10 -6.12 13.07
CA SER A 229 0.63 -6.41 14.40
C SER A 229 2.16 -6.49 14.38
N GLY A 230 2.83 -5.84 15.34
CA GLY A 230 4.27 -6.00 15.58
C GLY A 230 4.66 -7.42 16.02
N ARG A 231 3.69 -8.27 16.36
CA ARG A 231 3.87 -9.70 16.64
C ARG A 231 3.59 -10.61 15.44
N GLY A 232 3.23 -10.01 14.32
CA GLY A 232 2.80 -10.67 13.10
C GLY A 232 1.28 -10.79 12.97
N GLY A 233 0.79 -10.81 11.74
CA GLY A 233 -0.62 -10.82 11.44
C GLY A 233 -1.28 -9.45 11.56
N GLY A 234 -2.61 -9.45 11.71
CA GLY A 234 -3.40 -8.23 11.77
C GLY A 234 -4.72 -8.36 11.00
N PHE A 235 -5.22 -7.25 10.48
CA PHE A 235 -6.38 -7.24 9.61
C PHE A 235 -6.31 -6.12 8.57
N LEU A 236 -6.96 -6.37 7.43
CA LEU A 236 -7.21 -5.45 6.33
C LEU A 236 -8.73 -5.29 6.19
N PHE A 237 -9.21 -4.10 5.85
CA PHE A 237 -10.64 -3.91 5.56
C PHE A 237 -10.87 -2.94 4.38
N PHE A 238 -11.99 -3.15 3.70
CA PHE A 238 -12.53 -2.28 2.64
C PHE A 238 -13.88 -1.74 3.08
N GLY A 239 -14.10 -0.44 2.97
CA GLY A 239 -15.27 0.26 3.48
C GLY A 239 -14.98 1.10 4.72
N ASP A 240 -15.98 1.74 5.30
CA ASP A 240 -15.79 2.73 6.38
C ASP A 240 -16.40 2.34 7.74
N ASP A 241 -17.08 1.19 7.84
CA ASP A 241 -17.73 0.74 9.09
C ASP A 241 -16.74 0.58 10.27
N LEU A 242 -15.47 0.29 9.98
CA LEU A 242 -14.43 0.06 10.99
C LEU A 242 -13.59 1.31 11.27
N VAL A 243 -13.85 2.40 10.58
CA VAL A 243 -13.16 3.67 10.80
C VAL A 243 -13.64 4.27 12.12
N PRO A 244 -12.74 4.50 13.10
CA PRO A 244 -13.14 5.08 14.37
C PRO A 244 -13.75 6.47 14.19
N SER A 245 -14.83 6.77 14.89
CA SER A 245 -15.52 8.06 14.86
C SER A 245 -14.72 9.20 15.52
N SER A 246 -13.68 8.87 16.30
CA SER A 246 -12.82 9.82 17.01
C SER A 246 -11.41 9.24 17.21
N GLY A 247 -10.46 10.12 17.55
CA GLY A 247 -9.08 9.71 17.88
C GLY A 247 -8.18 9.43 16.69
N VAL A 248 -8.69 9.51 15.46
CA VAL A 248 -7.89 9.38 14.23
C VAL A 248 -7.24 10.72 13.92
N VAL A 249 -5.93 10.68 13.68
CA VAL A 249 -5.17 11.84 13.17
C VAL A 249 -5.20 11.78 11.66
N TRP A 250 -5.61 12.86 10.98
CA TRP A 250 -5.78 12.92 9.54
C TRP A 250 -4.83 13.90 8.88
N THR A 251 -4.28 13.53 7.73
CA THR A 251 -3.49 14.39 6.83
C THR A 251 -4.03 14.30 5.42
N PRO A 252 -4.06 15.40 4.65
CA PRO A 252 -4.49 15.34 3.26
C PRO A 252 -3.51 14.55 2.40
N ILE A 253 -4.03 13.83 1.39
CA ILE A 253 -3.22 13.22 0.34
C ILE A 253 -2.66 14.37 -0.54
N SER A 254 -1.38 14.29 -0.85
CA SER A 254 -0.72 15.26 -1.73
C SER A 254 -1.22 15.09 -3.17
N ARG A 255 -1.71 16.17 -3.75
CA ARG A 255 -2.18 16.18 -5.16
C ARG A 255 -1.05 16.28 -6.20
N ASN A 256 0.18 16.46 -5.75
CA ASN A 256 1.34 16.67 -6.63
C ASN A 256 2.07 15.38 -7.00
N SER A 257 1.61 14.21 -6.57
CA SER A 257 2.19 12.95 -7.02
C SER A 257 1.64 12.63 -8.41
N ALA A 258 2.54 12.55 -9.40
CA ALA A 258 2.20 12.05 -10.75
C ALA A 258 1.81 10.55 -10.71
N GLU A 259 1.96 9.92 -9.56
CA GLU A 259 1.73 8.51 -9.30
C GLU A 259 0.60 8.36 -8.29
N ASN A 260 -0.10 7.24 -8.33
CA ASN A 260 -1.24 6.92 -7.46
C ASN A 260 -0.82 6.48 -6.04
N HIS A 261 0.23 7.08 -5.50
CA HIS A 261 0.70 6.78 -4.16
C HIS A 261 -0.09 7.52 -3.09
N TYR A 262 -0.25 6.89 -1.95
CA TYR A 262 -0.74 7.54 -0.73
C TYR A 262 0.37 8.40 -0.12
N SER A 263 0.58 9.59 -0.69
CA SER A 263 1.60 10.51 -0.23
C SER A 263 1.01 11.66 0.55
N SER A 264 1.75 12.15 1.54
CA SER A 264 1.43 13.34 2.33
C SER A 264 2.70 14.14 2.64
N GLY A 265 2.54 15.38 2.95
CA GLY A 265 3.63 16.29 3.26
C GLY A 265 3.33 17.70 2.76
N PRO A 266 4.27 18.63 2.92
CA PRO A 266 5.62 18.43 3.47
C PRO A 266 5.64 18.11 4.97
N ALA A 267 6.64 17.33 5.40
CA ALA A 267 6.86 17.02 6.81
C ALA A 267 8.27 17.44 7.27
N GLU A 268 8.40 17.71 8.57
CA GLU A 268 9.68 17.92 9.26
C GLU A 268 10.01 16.67 10.09
N LEU A 269 11.30 16.27 10.06
CA LEU A 269 11.80 15.15 10.86
C LEU A 269 12.28 15.66 12.23
N LEU A 270 11.75 15.07 13.31
CA LEU A 270 12.17 15.32 14.67
C LEU A 270 12.81 14.06 15.27
N PHE A 271 13.78 14.24 16.18
CA PHE A 271 14.41 13.17 16.95
C PHE A 271 14.39 13.50 18.44
N GLY A 272 13.80 12.65 19.26
CA GLY A 272 13.62 12.91 20.68
C GLY A 272 12.91 14.24 20.97
N GLY A 273 11.95 14.62 20.15
CA GLY A 273 11.17 15.85 20.25
C GLY A 273 11.88 17.12 19.76
N LYS A 274 13.11 17.02 19.23
CA LYS A 274 13.90 18.15 18.70
C LYS A 274 13.98 18.09 17.19
N SER A 275 13.90 19.27 16.53
CA SER A 275 14.12 19.37 15.07
C SER A 275 15.49 18.85 14.68
N THR A 276 15.51 18.04 13.61
CA THR A 276 16.77 17.56 13.00
C THR A 276 17.32 18.57 11.98
N GLY A 277 16.53 19.59 11.63
CA GLY A 277 16.81 20.50 10.52
C GLY A 277 16.34 19.96 9.15
N VAL A 278 15.93 18.71 9.06
CA VAL A 278 15.40 18.10 7.82
C VAL A 278 13.92 18.42 7.70
N LYS A 279 13.54 19.11 6.62
CA LYS A 279 12.18 19.62 6.35
C LYS A 279 11.78 19.34 4.90
N GLY A 280 10.51 19.52 4.61
CA GLY A 280 9.98 19.41 3.26
C GLY A 280 9.86 17.96 2.76
N LEU A 281 9.85 16.97 3.65
CA LEU A 281 9.76 15.57 3.28
C LEU A 281 8.38 15.25 2.70
N LEU A 282 8.34 14.74 1.49
CA LEU A 282 7.18 14.07 0.92
C LEU A 282 7.26 12.60 1.36
N VAL A 283 6.19 12.12 1.95
CA VAL A 283 6.13 10.81 2.61
C VAL A 283 5.05 9.95 1.93
N VAL A 284 5.41 8.75 1.51
CA VAL A 284 4.51 7.74 0.95
C VAL A 284 4.24 6.68 2.02
N PHE A 285 2.98 6.33 2.24
CA PHE A 285 2.56 5.25 3.12
C PHE A 285 2.38 3.98 2.28
N ASP A 286 3.24 2.98 2.52
CA ASP A 286 3.39 1.84 1.63
C ASP A 286 3.50 0.52 2.41
N SER A 287 2.44 -0.28 2.38
CA SER A 287 2.40 -1.62 2.99
C SER A 287 3.05 -2.70 2.11
N GLY A 288 3.47 -2.38 0.90
CA GLY A 288 4.32 -3.23 0.05
C GLY A 288 5.80 -3.16 0.40
N SER A 289 6.18 -2.23 1.29
CA SER A 289 7.56 -2.05 1.76
C SER A 289 7.71 -2.53 3.20
N SER A 290 8.56 -3.54 3.46
CA SER A 290 8.82 -4.06 4.82
C SER A 290 9.41 -3.00 5.75
N TYR A 291 10.37 -2.23 5.24
CA TYR A 291 11.15 -1.24 5.97
C TYR A 291 10.82 0.18 5.54
N THR A 292 11.18 1.14 6.38
CA THR A 292 11.07 2.56 6.07
C THR A 292 12.30 3.01 5.28
N TYR A 293 12.10 3.78 4.22
CA TYR A 293 13.17 4.33 3.40
C TYR A 293 13.13 5.85 3.46
N PHE A 294 14.23 6.45 3.84
CA PHE A 294 14.41 7.90 3.78
C PHE A 294 15.34 8.28 2.63
N ASN A 295 15.13 9.46 2.05
CA ASN A 295 16.12 10.04 1.15
C ASN A 295 17.46 10.22 1.85
N SER A 296 18.55 10.38 1.10
CA SER A 296 19.91 10.42 1.68
C SER A 296 20.06 11.43 2.81
N GLN A 297 19.45 12.62 2.70
CA GLN A 297 19.57 13.66 3.72
C GLN A 297 18.91 13.23 5.05
N ALA A 298 17.66 12.77 4.98
CA ALA A 298 16.92 12.33 6.15
C ALA A 298 17.54 11.08 6.78
N TYR A 299 18.01 10.13 5.95
CA TYR A 299 18.70 8.93 6.39
C TYR A 299 20.00 9.26 7.14
N GLN A 300 20.88 10.05 6.56
CA GLN A 300 22.15 10.44 7.18
C GLN A 300 21.93 11.21 8.48
N ALA A 301 20.97 12.14 8.51
CA ALA A 301 20.61 12.86 9.73
C ALA A 301 20.15 11.89 10.84
N THR A 302 19.27 10.94 10.49
CA THR A 302 18.77 9.92 11.42
C THR A 302 19.90 9.05 11.98
N VAL A 303 20.73 8.49 11.11
CA VAL A 303 21.87 7.61 11.51
C VAL A 303 22.84 8.34 12.40
N ASN A 304 23.22 9.59 12.05
CA ASN A 304 24.17 10.38 12.84
C ASN A 304 23.62 10.70 14.23
N LEU A 305 22.33 11.03 14.34
CA LEU A 305 21.68 11.31 15.63
C LEU A 305 21.57 10.05 16.49
N ILE A 306 21.22 8.90 15.91
CA ILE A 306 21.19 7.62 16.62
C ILE A 306 22.59 7.27 17.12
N LYS A 307 23.63 7.32 16.27
CA LYS A 307 25.00 7.05 16.67
C LYS A 307 25.48 7.97 17.81
N LYS A 308 25.13 9.26 17.73
CA LYS A 308 25.44 10.23 18.81
C LYS A 308 24.74 9.87 20.11
N GLU A 309 23.47 9.47 20.06
CA GLU A 309 22.69 9.06 21.25
C GLU A 309 23.23 7.78 21.89
N LEU A 310 23.75 6.85 21.06
CA LEU A 310 24.30 5.59 21.52
C LEU A 310 25.72 5.70 22.07
N ASN A 311 26.39 6.85 21.89
CA ASN A 311 27.75 7.05 22.43
C ASN A 311 27.75 6.91 23.97
N GLY A 312 28.63 6.04 24.50
CA GLY A 312 28.68 5.73 25.92
C GLY A 312 27.62 4.73 26.42
N LYS A 313 26.69 4.27 25.55
CA LYS A 313 25.77 3.18 25.89
C LYS A 313 26.44 1.81 25.77
N PRO A 314 25.95 0.77 26.48
CA PRO A 314 26.55 -0.57 26.46
C PRO A 314 26.18 -1.36 25.18
N LEU A 315 26.21 -0.72 24.03
CA LEU A 315 25.97 -1.29 22.71
C LEU A 315 27.23 -1.20 21.86
N LYS A 316 27.44 -2.20 21.02
CA LYS A 316 28.55 -2.26 20.05
C LYS A 316 28.00 -2.54 18.67
N ASP A 317 28.69 -2.06 17.63
CA ASP A 317 28.34 -2.40 16.26
C ASP A 317 28.40 -3.92 16.05
N ALA A 318 27.41 -4.48 15.35
CA ALA A 318 27.31 -5.89 14.98
C ALA A 318 27.51 -6.03 13.46
N ALA A 319 28.68 -5.66 12.96
CA ALA A 319 29.01 -5.67 11.53
C ALA A 319 28.96 -7.06 10.89
N GLU A 320 29.01 -8.13 11.70
CA GLU A 320 28.84 -9.52 11.30
C GLU A 320 27.40 -9.89 10.94
N ASP A 321 26.42 -9.18 11.50
CA ASP A 321 25.01 -9.38 11.17
C ASP A 321 24.66 -8.65 9.86
N LYS A 322 24.31 -9.41 8.84
CA LYS A 322 23.99 -8.89 7.50
C LYS A 322 22.49 -8.78 7.24
N SER A 323 21.67 -8.93 8.29
CA SER A 323 20.21 -8.84 8.14
C SER A 323 19.77 -7.44 7.65
N LEU A 324 20.41 -6.37 8.19
CA LEU A 324 20.25 -4.97 7.74
C LEU A 324 21.58 -4.24 7.76
N SER A 325 21.62 -3.06 7.14
CA SER A 325 22.88 -2.29 6.96
C SER A 325 23.53 -1.85 8.27
N ILE A 326 22.73 -1.60 9.33
CA ILE A 326 23.22 -1.12 10.62
C ILE A 326 22.59 -1.96 11.72
N CYS A 327 23.45 -2.66 12.48
CA CYS A 327 23.02 -3.49 13.60
C CYS A 327 23.91 -3.25 14.83
N TRP A 328 23.35 -3.43 16.01
CA TRP A 328 24.04 -3.30 17.31
C TRP A 328 23.81 -4.53 18.16
N LYS A 329 24.83 -4.95 18.87
CA LYS A 329 24.81 -6.04 19.86
C LYS A 329 25.01 -5.53 21.27
N GLY A 330 24.33 -6.15 22.22
CA GLY A 330 24.53 -5.95 23.65
C GLY A 330 25.60 -6.90 24.24
N LYS A 331 25.73 -6.88 25.56
CA LYS A 331 26.52 -7.88 26.28
C LYS A 331 25.90 -9.28 26.20
N LYS A 332 24.61 -9.36 26.03
CA LYS A 332 23.80 -10.59 25.80
C LYS A 332 22.91 -10.37 24.59
N PRO A 333 22.52 -11.43 23.87
CA PRO A 333 21.54 -11.35 22.80
C PRO A 333 20.21 -10.76 23.30
N PHE A 334 19.62 -9.86 22.53
CA PHE A 334 18.29 -9.32 22.78
C PHE A 334 17.22 -10.33 22.36
N LYS A 335 16.12 -10.39 23.11
CA LYS A 335 14.95 -11.23 22.80
C LYS A 335 13.90 -10.45 22.02
N SER A 336 13.83 -9.14 22.24
CA SER A 336 12.85 -8.24 21.62
C SER A 336 13.37 -6.80 21.56
N VAL A 337 12.72 -5.94 20.81
CA VAL A 337 13.00 -4.49 20.83
C VAL A 337 12.80 -3.90 22.24
N GLY A 338 11.91 -4.48 23.04
CA GLY A 338 11.69 -4.10 24.43
C GLY A 338 12.95 -4.10 25.29
N ASP A 339 13.91 -4.99 25.00
CA ASP A 339 15.17 -5.11 25.75
C ASP A 339 16.15 -3.96 25.46
N VAL A 340 16.00 -3.28 24.33
CA VAL A 340 16.96 -2.30 23.82
C VAL A 340 16.37 -0.90 23.61
N LYS A 341 15.06 -0.76 23.52
CA LYS A 341 14.38 0.50 23.15
C LYS A 341 14.75 1.70 24.02
N ASN A 342 15.06 1.50 25.30
CA ASN A 342 15.42 2.58 26.22
C ASN A 342 16.76 3.27 25.87
N TYR A 343 17.55 2.71 24.98
CA TYR A 343 18.76 3.36 24.45
C TYR A 343 18.48 4.28 23.27
N PHE A 344 17.29 4.17 22.66
CA PHE A 344 16.89 4.88 21.45
C PHE A 344 15.82 5.91 21.74
N LYS A 345 15.73 6.95 20.93
CA LYS A 345 14.72 8.01 21.03
C LYS A 345 13.69 7.88 19.91
N PRO A 346 12.43 8.32 20.14
CA PRO A 346 11.44 8.33 19.09
C PRO A 346 11.83 9.30 17.96
N LEU A 347 11.48 8.91 16.74
CA LEU A 347 11.41 9.77 15.57
C LEU A 347 9.99 10.28 15.41
N VAL A 348 9.83 11.47 14.85
CA VAL A 348 8.50 12.03 14.56
C VAL A 348 8.53 12.71 13.20
N LEU A 349 7.55 12.40 12.37
CA LEU A 349 7.26 13.17 11.17
C LEU A 349 6.15 14.15 11.50
N SER A 350 6.48 15.44 11.51
CA SER A 350 5.55 16.54 11.82
C SER A 350 5.09 17.18 10.50
N PHE A 351 3.84 16.94 10.11
CA PHE A 351 3.28 17.40 8.85
C PHE A 351 2.93 18.89 8.93
N THR A 352 3.44 19.69 8.01
CA THR A 352 3.25 21.14 8.00
C THR A 352 2.02 21.59 7.22
N ASN A 353 1.45 20.71 6.39
CA ASN A 353 0.21 20.93 5.65
C ASN A 353 -1.07 20.73 6.48
N ALA A 354 -0.93 20.26 7.72
CA ALA A 354 -2.02 20.09 8.65
C ALA A 354 -1.59 20.46 10.09
N LYS A 355 -2.45 21.16 10.82
CA LYS A 355 -2.12 21.65 12.15
C LYS A 355 -2.06 20.51 13.17
N ASN A 356 -0.92 20.42 13.89
CA ASN A 356 -0.69 19.44 14.96
C ASN A 356 -0.74 17.96 14.49
N VAL A 357 -0.49 17.68 13.22
CA VAL A 357 -0.47 16.33 12.69
C VAL A 357 0.95 15.78 12.77
N GLN A 358 1.10 14.69 13.51
CA GLN A 358 2.38 14.02 13.71
C GLN A 358 2.24 12.51 13.59
N LEU A 359 3.17 11.87 12.87
CA LEU A 359 3.37 10.43 12.90
C LEU A 359 4.53 10.13 13.85
N ASN A 360 4.20 9.59 15.01
CA ASN A 360 5.19 9.22 16.03
C ASN A 360 5.71 7.80 15.76
N LEU A 361 7.03 7.66 15.67
CA LEU A 361 7.74 6.41 15.43
C LEU A 361 8.60 6.08 16.65
N PRO A 362 8.07 5.35 17.64
CA PRO A 362 8.88 4.85 18.76
C PRO A 362 9.92 3.84 18.27
N PRO A 363 10.90 3.44 19.09
CA PRO A 363 11.93 2.49 18.69
C PRO A 363 11.38 1.18 18.08
N GLU A 364 10.23 0.71 18.53
CA GLU A 364 9.53 -0.45 17.98
C GLU A 364 9.09 -0.26 16.52
N ALA A 365 8.90 0.98 16.08
CA ALA A 365 8.50 1.32 14.72
C ALA A 365 9.67 1.52 13.75
N TYR A 366 10.93 1.27 14.19
CA TYR A 366 12.10 1.38 13.34
C TYR A 366 13.27 0.45 13.72
N LEU A 367 13.10 -0.43 14.70
CA LEU A 367 14.07 -1.46 15.08
C LEU A 367 13.48 -2.85 14.90
N ILE A 368 14.31 -3.79 14.48
CA ILE A 368 14.05 -5.23 14.58
C ILE A 368 15.10 -5.88 15.48
N VAL A 369 14.76 -7.05 16.05
CA VAL A 369 15.74 -7.94 16.67
C VAL A 369 15.89 -9.15 15.77
N THR A 370 17.13 -9.42 15.32
CA THR A 370 17.41 -10.50 14.39
C THR A 370 17.50 -11.85 15.10
N LYS A 371 17.53 -12.94 14.35
CA LYS A 371 17.76 -14.30 14.89
C LYS A 371 19.08 -14.45 15.67
N PHE A 372 20.04 -13.54 15.46
CA PHE A 372 21.30 -13.50 16.21
C PHE A 372 21.19 -12.71 17.53
N GLY A 373 20.02 -12.14 17.83
CA GLY A 373 19.77 -11.31 19.01
C GLY A 373 20.44 -9.92 18.91
N ASN A 374 20.64 -9.40 17.72
CA ASN A 374 21.10 -8.04 17.48
C ASN A 374 19.94 -7.12 17.16
N ALA A 375 20.00 -5.87 17.61
CA ALA A 375 19.05 -4.83 17.23
C ALA A 375 19.52 -4.17 15.93
N CYS A 376 18.70 -4.18 14.90
CA CYS A 376 19.04 -3.58 13.61
C CYS A 376 18.08 -2.45 13.23
N LEU A 377 18.63 -1.45 12.54
CA LEU A 377 17.87 -0.28 12.09
C LEU A 377 17.04 -0.61 10.85
N GLY A 378 15.72 -0.59 10.98
CA GLY A 378 14.75 -0.78 9.89
C GLY A 378 14.41 0.54 9.15
N ILE A 379 15.30 1.52 9.20
CA ILE A 379 15.28 2.70 8.33
C ILE A 379 16.45 2.59 7.38
N LEU A 380 16.19 2.60 6.08
CA LEU A 380 17.16 2.36 5.02
C LEU A 380 17.34 3.60 4.14
N ASN A 381 18.42 3.62 3.36
CA ASN A 381 18.71 4.71 2.44
C ASN A 381 17.98 4.49 1.09
N GLY A 382 16.94 5.25 0.84
CA GLY A 382 16.15 5.16 -0.40
C GLY A 382 16.95 5.45 -1.68
N ALA A 383 18.05 6.21 -1.59
CA ALA A 383 18.88 6.46 -2.75
C ALA A 383 19.60 5.20 -3.27
N GLU A 384 19.83 4.18 -2.42
CA GLU A 384 20.47 2.93 -2.81
C GLU A 384 19.57 2.05 -3.71
N ILE A 385 18.25 2.29 -3.65
CA ILE A 385 17.26 1.62 -4.49
C ILE A 385 16.57 2.56 -5.49
N GLY A 386 17.14 3.76 -5.71
CA GLY A 386 16.67 4.68 -6.74
C GLY A 386 15.43 5.51 -6.42
N LEU A 387 15.00 5.60 -5.15
CA LEU A 387 13.81 6.36 -4.75
C LEU A 387 13.98 7.90 -4.85
N GLY A 388 15.18 8.39 -5.14
CA GLY A 388 15.43 9.83 -5.27
C GLY A 388 15.08 10.61 -4.00
N ASN A 389 14.12 11.51 -4.08
CA ASN A 389 13.67 12.35 -2.96
C ASN A 389 12.47 11.78 -2.20
N LEU A 390 11.93 10.65 -2.61
CA LEU A 390 10.79 10.02 -1.92
C LEU A 390 11.23 9.44 -0.57
N ASN A 391 10.30 9.45 0.37
CA ASN A 391 10.46 8.81 1.66
C ASN A 391 9.29 7.84 1.84
N ILE A 392 9.58 6.57 2.05
CA ILE A 392 8.57 5.53 2.22
C ILE A 392 8.45 5.19 3.70
N ILE A 393 7.25 5.20 4.22
CA ILE A 393 6.89 4.65 5.52
C ILE A 393 6.37 3.25 5.27
N GLY A 394 7.23 2.26 5.55
CA GLY A 394 6.93 0.86 5.37
C GLY A 394 6.30 0.20 6.60
N ASP A 395 6.04 -1.08 6.48
CA ASP A 395 5.34 -1.90 7.48
C ASP A 395 5.88 -1.75 8.90
N ILE A 396 7.20 -1.74 9.07
CA ILE A 396 7.83 -1.58 10.40
C ILE A 396 7.34 -0.33 11.12
N SER A 397 7.07 0.75 10.38
CA SER A 397 6.59 2.02 10.91
C SER A 397 5.06 2.12 10.94
N LEU A 398 4.35 1.20 10.28
CA LEU A 398 2.89 1.12 10.22
C LEU A 398 2.30 0.14 11.24
N GLN A 399 3.14 -0.64 11.95
CA GLN A 399 2.71 -1.60 12.97
C GLN A 399 2.01 -0.96 14.16
N ASP A 400 1.12 -1.75 14.81
CA ASP A 400 0.39 -1.45 16.04
C ASP A 400 -0.42 -0.14 15.97
N ARG A 401 -0.89 0.17 14.75
CA ARG A 401 -1.83 1.26 14.45
C ARG A 401 -2.79 0.87 13.34
N MET A 402 -3.98 1.37 13.43
CA MET A 402 -4.90 1.36 12.29
C MET A 402 -4.49 2.51 11.37
N VAL A 403 -4.20 2.20 10.11
CA VAL A 403 -3.94 3.17 9.04
C VAL A 403 -5.11 3.13 8.07
N ILE A 404 -5.62 4.29 7.68
CA ILE A 404 -6.85 4.44 6.90
C ILE A 404 -6.56 5.35 5.71
N TYR A 405 -6.91 4.89 4.53
CA TYR A 405 -6.82 5.63 3.27
C TYR A 405 -8.24 5.93 2.79
N ASP A 406 -8.70 7.16 2.98
CA ASP A 406 -10.02 7.62 2.58
C ASP A 406 -9.92 8.30 1.21
N ASN A 407 -10.16 7.52 0.15
CA ASN A 407 -10.07 7.99 -1.23
C ASN A 407 -11.22 8.94 -1.59
N GLU A 408 -12.32 8.94 -0.84
CA GLU A 408 -13.43 9.86 -1.08
C GLU A 408 -13.14 11.25 -0.51
N LYS A 409 -12.51 11.32 0.68
CA LYS A 409 -12.11 12.57 1.31
C LYS A 409 -10.69 12.99 0.98
N GLN A 410 -9.94 12.16 0.24
CA GLN A 410 -8.55 12.40 -0.14
C GLN A 410 -7.67 12.68 1.07
N GLN A 411 -7.69 11.77 2.05
CA GLN A 411 -6.93 11.89 3.29
C GLN A 411 -6.41 10.53 3.76
N ILE A 412 -5.30 10.57 4.51
CA ILE A 412 -4.71 9.42 5.20
C ILE A 412 -4.89 9.65 6.69
N GLY A 413 -5.38 8.65 7.40
CA GLY A 413 -5.58 8.68 8.83
C GLY A 413 -4.82 7.59 9.56
N TRP A 414 -4.44 7.83 10.83
CA TRP A 414 -3.90 6.79 11.70
C TRP A 414 -4.29 7.01 13.14
N THR A 415 -4.38 5.90 13.88
CA THR A 415 -4.60 5.90 15.32
C THR A 415 -3.92 4.66 15.92
N PRO A 416 -3.37 4.73 17.15
CA PRO A 416 -2.91 3.55 17.86
C PRO A 416 -4.04 2.51 17.98
N ALA A 417 -3.74 1.25 17.73
CA ALA A 417 -4.72 0.17 17.77
C ALA A 417 -4.08 -1.15 18.22
N ASN A 418 -4.90 -2.03 18.80
CA ASN A 418 -4.49 -3.42 19.04
C ASN A 418 -4.76 -4.23 17.78
N CYS A 419 -3.70 -4.49 17.01
CA CYS A 419 -3.78 -5.22 15.73
C CYS A 419 -3.76 -6.75 15.89
N ASP A 420 -3.63 -7.28 17.11
CA ASP A 420 -3.66 -8.74 17.36
C ASP A 420 -5.06 -9.33 17.33
N ARG A 421 -6.08 -8.51 17.31
CA ARG A 421 -7.47 -8.94 17.34
C ARG A 421 -8.21 -8.36 16.14
N LEU A 422 -8.95 -9.23 15.46
CA LEU A 422 -9.94 -8.76 14.49
C LEU A 422 -10.96 -7.85 15.20
N PRO A 423 -11.42 -6.78 14.54
CA PRO A 423 -12.51 -5.98 15.06
C PRO A 423 -13.71 -6.88 15.34
N ASN A 424 -14.50 -6.56 16.39
CA ASN A 424 -15.74 -7.27 16.69
C ASN A 424 -16.76 -7.01 15.58
N VAL A 425 -16.70 -7.83 14.57
CA VAL A 425 -17.75 -8.02 13.57
C VAL A 425 -18.54 -9.23 14.08
N ASP A 426 -19.85 -9.25 13.99
CA ASP A 426 -20.76 -10.23 14.61
C ASP A 426 -20.16 -11.63 14.83
N ARG A 427 -20.45 -12.28 15.98
CA ARG A 427 -19.80 -13.51 16.44
C ARG A 427 -19.76 -14.63 15.40
N ASP A 428 -20.72 -14.66 14.48
CA ASP A 428 -20.78 -15.63 13.36
C ASP A 428 -19.66 -15.43 12.32
N TYR A 429 -19.00 -14.26 12.31
CA TYR A 429 -17.88 -13.98 11.42
C TYR A 429 -16.62 -14.76 11.85
N ASN A 430 -16.43 -14.96 13.15
CA ASN A 430 -15.22 -15.59 13.71
C ASN A 430 -15.19 -17.12 13.59
N GLU A 431 -16.35 -17.80 13.44
CA GLU A 431 -16.38 -19.26 13.33
C GLU A 431 -15.94 -19.79 11.95
N GLY A 432 -15.95 -18.95 10.92
CA GLY A 432 -15.46 -19.29 9.57
C GLY A 432 -13.95 -19.20 9.38
N PHE A 433 -13.23 -18.61 10.33
CA PHE A 433 -11.78 -18.41 10.31
C PHE A 433 -11.15 -19.17 11.50
N SER A 434 -11.01 -20.51 11.37
CA SER A 434 -10.13 -21.25 12.28
C SER A 434 -8.70 -20.72 12.07
N GLN A 435 -8.16 -19.99 13.05
CA GLN A 435 -6.76 -19.60 13.07
C GLN A 435 -5.90 -20.86 12.92
N PRO A 436 -4.89 -20.89 12.04
CA PRO A 436 -3.87 -21.91 12.11
C PRO A 436 -3.23 -21.78 13.49
N SER A 437 -3.34 -22.83 14.31
CA SER A 437 -2.74 -22.86 15.64
C SER A 437 -1.25 -22.54 15.56
N ALA A 438 -0.70 -21.88 16.58
CA ALA A 438 0.73 -21.57 16.72
C ALA A 438 1.67 -22.77 16.49
N ALA A 439 1.16 -23.99 16.50
CA ALA A 439 1.86 -25.22 16.16
C ALA A 439 2.33 -25.28 14.69
N ASN A 440 1.67 -24.60 13.75
CA ASN A 440 2.09 -24.61 12.34
C ASN A 440 3.27 -23.69 12.06
N TYR A 441 3.55 -22.69 12.91
CA TYR A 441 4.72 -21.84 12.77
C TYR A 441 6.03 -22.55 13.14
N ALA A 442 5.99 -23.50 14.08
CA ALA A 442 7.15 -24.30 14.46
C ALA A 442 7.61 -25.28 13.35
N PHE A 443 6.68 -25.71 12.50
CA PHE A 443 6.98 -26.65 11.41
C PHE A 443 7.65 -25.97 10.22
N LEU A 444 7.29 -24.72 9.91
CA LEU A 444 7.92 -23.95 8.84
C LEU A 444 9.33 -23.48 9.24
N ALA A 445 9.55 -23.14 10.50
CA ALA A 445 10.87 -22.78 11.00
C ALA A 445 11.89 -23.96 10.96
N ALA A 446 11.43 -25.19 11.01
CA ALA A 446 12.28 -26.39 10.96
C ALA A 446 12.75 -26.73 9.54
N ILE A 447 12.05 -26.31 8.49
CA ILE A 447 12.41 -26.57 7.07
C ILE A 447 13.51 -25.61 6.59
N TYR A 448 13.68 -24.45 7.24
CA TYR A 448 14.72 -23.47 6.89
C TYR A 448 15.98 -23.54 7.75
N ALA A 449 16.11 -24.56 8.59
CA ALA A 449 17.28 -24.80 9.45
C ALA A 449 18.16 -25.99 9.01
N SER A 450 17.90 -26.54 7.81
CA SER A 450 18.73 -27.59 7.21
C SER A 450 19.47 -27.08 5.97
#